data_6d64173c9c003dcf729d9b4780473379
#
_entry.id   6d64173c9c003dcf729d9b4780473379
#
_cell.length_a   1.000
_cell.length_b   1.000
_cell.length_c   1.000
_cell.angle_alpha   90.00
_cell.angle_beta   90.00
_cell.angle_gamma   90.00
#
_symmetry.space_group_name_H-M   'P 1'
#
loop_
_entity.id
_entity.type
_entity.pdbx_description
1 polymer ?
#
loop_
_entity_poly.entity_id
_entity_poly.type
_entity_poly.pdbx_seq_one_letter_code
_entity_poly.pdbx_strand_id
1 'polypeptide(L)'
;MTGMARVSVVSIALLAALCAPRLHACETALLLAMDVSNSIDPSEYAIQTEGLALALADPEIAAIMVDDRVALAVLQWSGPGDQALMLGWTEIAEPADLAGFAAAAGAMERPFVLSDTAPGAALGAALDAIERAPPCKRRVIDVSGDGTPNSGPPASAARVRAERMGVTINGLAIESPGSGLPVSNYYRQRLITRDGFVMTARSHRAYAETLRRKILREIAQIIG
;
A
#
# COMPACT_ATOMS: atom_id res chain seq x y z
N MET A 1 0.51 85.66 16.47
CA MET A 1 -0.53 84.61 16.46
C MET A 1 -0.04 83.55 15.42
N THR A 2 0.62 82.55 15.89
CA THR A 2 1.28 81.52 15.07
C THR A 2 0.47 80.24 15.13
N GLY A 3 -0.15 79.88 14.00
CA GLY A 3 -0.93 78.65 13.85
C GLY A 3 -0.04 77.48 13.51
N MET A 4 0.04 76.53 14.40
CA MET A 4 0.73 75.24 14.14
C MET A 4 -0.16 74.27 13.36
N ALA A 5 0.20 73.92 12.13
CA ALA A 5 -0.45 72.84 11.34
C ALA A 5 -0.03 71.48 11.87
N ARG A 6 -1.00 70.70 12.30
CA ARG A 6 -0.79 69.25 12.66
C ARG A 6 -0.81 68.38 11.40
N VAL A 7 0.31 67.79 11.07
CA VAL A 7 0.42 66.76 10.02
C VAL A 7 0.06 65.42 10.65
N SER A 8 -1.09 64.84 10.23
CA SER A 8 -1.47 63.48 10.60
C SER A 8 -0.79 62.47 9.69
N VAL A 9 0.11 61.68 10.24
CA VAL A 9 0.75 60.55 9.53
C VAL A 9 -0.20 59.35 9.60
N VAL A 10 -0.81 58.99 8.47
CA VAL A 10 -1.62 57.78 8.32
C VAL A 10 -0.67 56.60 8.04
N SER A 11 -0.46 55.77 9.05
CA SER A 11 0.32 54.52 8.91
C SER A 11 -0.54 53.47 8.18
N ILE A 12 -0.22 53.16 6.91
CA ILE A 12 -0.80 52.06 6.16
C ILE A 12 -0.08 50.80 6.57
N ALA A 13 -0.70 49.97 7.40
CA ALA A 13 -0.25 48.65 7.74
C ALA A 13 -0.55 47.73 6.56
N LEU A 14 0.48 47.36 5.79
CA LEU A 14 0.41 46.38 4.71
C LEU A 14 0.32 44.97 5.32
N LEU A 15 -0.90 44.39 5.36
CA LEU A 15 -1.12 42.98 5.72
C LEU A 15 -0.56 42.12 4.58
N ALA A 16 0.67 41.65 4.70
CA ALA A 16 1.18 40.56 3.88
C ALA A 16 0.48 39.28 4.34
N ALA A 17 -0.53 38.84 3.60
CA ALA A 17 -1.10 37.51 3.75
C ALA A 17 -0.02 36.48 3.43
N LEU A 18 0.60 35.92 4.46
CA LEU A 18 1.50 34.77 4.36
C LEU A 18 0.69 33.60 3.77
N CYS A 19 0.83 33.38 2.47
CA CYS A 19 0.39 32.15 1.82
C CYS A 19 1.31 31.04 2.34
N ALA A 20 1.01 30.49 3.52
CA ALA A 20 1.72 29.31 4.01
C ALA A 20 1.49 28.17 3.00
N PRO A 21 2.55 27.54 2.48
CA PRO A 21 2.37 26.36 1.65
C PRO A 21 1.53 25.36 2.46
N ARG A 22 0.43 24.91 1.88
CA ARG A 22 -0.30 23.77 2.46
C ARG A 22 0.68 22.61 2.48
N LEU A 23 1.19 22.26 3.65
CA LEU A 23 1.84 20.95 3.83
C LEU A 23 0.75 19.91 3.51
N HIS A 24 0.80 19.34 2.31
CA HIS A 24 -0.05 18.20 1.98
C HIS A 24 0.45 17.06 2.87
N ALA A 25 -0.33 16.75 3.89
CA ALA A 25 -0.05 15.61 4.75
C ALA A 25 -0.29 14.32 3.94
N CYS A 26 0.55 13.33 4.11
CA CYS A 26 0.35 12.00 3.54
C CYS A 26 -1.05 11.46 3.90
N GLU A 27 -1.85 11.12 2.90
CA GLU A 27 -3.20 10.59 3.11
C GLU A 27 -3.16 9.10 3.47
N THR A 28 -2.36 8.31 2.76
CA THR A 28 -2.33 6.84 2.93
C THR A 28 -0.91 6.31 2.91
N ALA A 29 -0.53 5.54 3.93
CA ALA A 29 0.60 4.64 3.88
C ALA A 29 0.08 3.27 3.39
N LEU A 30 0.47 2.86 2.19
CA LEU A 30 0.08 1.60 1.56
C LEU A 30 1.28 0.66 1.47
N LEU A 31 1.20 -0.46 2.19
CA LEU A 31 2.18 -1.53 2.12
C LEU A 31 1.61 -2.68 1.29
N LEU A 32 2.30 -3.04 0.21
CA LEU A 32 1.95 -4.16 -0.65
C LEU A 32 2.75 -5.39 -0.20
N ALA A 33 2.07 -6.39 0.37
CA ALA A 33 2.67 -7.64 0.86
C ALA A 33 2.41 -8.77 -0.14
N MET A 34 3.42 -9.12 -0.94
CA MET A 34 3.33 -10.05 -2.06
C MET A 34 3.80 -11.46 -1.64
N ASP A 35 2.96 -12.46 -1.88
CA ASP A 35 3.31 -13.87 -1.75
C ASP A 35 4.32 -14.28 -2.83
N VAL A 36 5.41 -14.88 -2.37
CA VAL A 36 6.42 -15.50 -3.24
C VAL A 36 6.71 -16.94 -2.79
N SER A 37 5.73 -17.59 -2.15
CA SER A 37 5.85 -18.96 -1.68
C SER A 37 5.98 -19.96 -2.84
N ASN A 38 6.25 -21.22 -2.51
CA ASN A 38 6.60 -22.26 -3.49
C ASN A 38 5.50 -22.56 -4.54
N SER A 39 4.26 -22.16 -4.29
CA SER A 39 3.16 -22.26 -5.27
C SER A 39 3.32 -21.28 -6.45
N ILE A 40 4.07 -20.20 -6.26
CA ILE A 40 4.36 -19.19 -7.29
C ILE A 40 5.56 -19.66 -8.12
N ASP A 41 5.36 -20.01 -9.38
CA ASP A 41 6.45 -20.34 -10.28
C ASP A 41 7.22 -19.09 -10.79
N PRO A 42 8.39 -19.23 -11.44
CA PRO A 42 9.15 -18.07 -11.94
C PRO A 42 8.39 -17.22 -12.95
N SER A 43 7.51 -17.78 -13.77
CA SER A 43 6.72 -17.02 -14.74
C SER A 43 5.58 -16.26 -14.06
N GLU A 44 4.98 -16.84 -13.04
CA GLU A 44 3.96 -16.20 -12.21
C GLU A 44 4.54 -15.07 -11.37
N TYR A 45 5.75 -15.25 -10.84
CA TYR A 45 6.49 -14.18 -10.18
C TYR A 45 6.76 -12.99 -11.11
N ALA A 46 7.22 -13.24 -12.34
CA ALA A 46 7.41 -12.20 -13.34
C ALA A 46 6.08 -11.45 -13.64
N ILE A 47 4.98 -12.19 -13.81
CA ILE A 47 3.65 -11.58 -13.99
C ILE A 47 3.25 -10.70 -12.81
N GLN A 48 3.58 -11.07 -11.57
CA GLN A 48 3.27 -10.27 -10.40
C GLN A 48 4.09 -8.96 -10.36
N THR A 49 5.41 -9.02 -10.57
CA THR A 49 6.28 -7.84 -10.55
C THR A 49 6.01 -6.89 -11.71
N GLU A 50 5.87 -7.42 -12.92
CA GLU A 50 5.46 -6.64 -14.09
C GLU A 50 4.06 -6.06 -13.94
N GLY A 51 3.12 -6.85 -13.39
CA GLY A 51 1.74 -6.42 -13.13
C GLY A 51 1.68 -5.29 -12.11
N LEU A 52 2.53 -5.32 -11.08
CA LEU A 52 2.65 -4.21 -10.12
C LEU A 52 3.21 -2.96 -10.79
N ALA A 53 4.29 -3.08 -11.56
CA ALA A 53 4.88 -1.95 -12.29
C ALA A 53 3.87 -1.31 -13.25
N LEU A 54 3.10 -2.13 -13.99
CA LEU A 54 2.05 -1.66 -14.90
C LEU A 54 0.90 -0.97 -14.16
N ALA A 55 0.46 -1.51 -13.02
CA ALA A 55 -0.58 -0.89 -12.21
C ALA A 55 -0.15 0.48 -11.68
N LEU A 56 1.09 0.60 -11.20
CA LEU A 56 1.65 1.87 -10.72
C LEU A 56 1.91 2.89 -11.84
N ALA A 57 2.07 2.43 -13.08
CA ALA A 57 2.20 3.30 -14.25
C ALA A 57 0.84 3.82 -14.78
N ASP A 58 -0.29 3.40 -14.21
CA ASP A 58 -1.61 3.89 -14.60
C ASP A 58 -1.77 5.38 -14.30
N PRO A 59 -2.20 6.21 -15.26
CA PRO A 59 -2.28 7.67 -15.07
C PRO A 59 -3.24 8.11 -13.96
N GLU A 60 -4.34 7.37 -13.74
CA GLU A 60 -5.31 7.68 -12.70
C GLU A 60 -4.73 7.39 -11.30
N ILE A 61 -4.05 6.25 -11.15
CA ILE A 61 -3.32 5.90 -9.92
C ILE A 61 -2.23 6.94 -9.66
N ALA A 62 -1.45 7.31 -10.68
CA ALA A 62 -0.38 8.27 -10.56
C ALA A 62 -0.88 9.64 -10.09
N ALA A 63 -1.97 10.14 -10.67
CA ALA A 63 -2.54 11.41 -10.28
C ALA A 63 -2.98 11.41 -8.80
N ILE A 64 -3.72 10.38 -8.37
CA ILE A 64 -4.19 10.28 -6.98
C ILE A 64 -3.02 10.13 -6.01
N MET A 65 -2.04 9.28 -6.32
CA MET A 65 -0.89 9.05 -5.42
C MET A 65 -0.05 10.31 -5.21
N VAL A 66 0.13 11.12 -6.24
CA VAL A 66 0.86 12.40 -6.14
C VAL A 66 0.02 13.43 -5.36
N ASP A 67 -1.26 13.60 -5.69
CA ASP A 67 -2.12 14.58 -5.05
C ASP A 67 -2.29 14.29 -3.55
N ASP A 68 -2.42 13.03 -3.18
CA ASP A 68 -2.62 12.55 -1.81
C ASP A 68 -1.30 12.25 -1.07
N ARG A 69 -0.15 12.41 -1.74
CA ARG A 69 1.19 12.11 -1.21
C ARG A 69 1.27 10.73 -0.58
N VAL A 70 0.75 9.73 -1.29
CA VAL A 70 0.71 8.35 -0.80
C VAL A 70 2.13 7.85 -0.52
N ALA A 71 2.34 7.24 0.65
CA ALA A 71 3.58 6.53 0.95
C ALA A 71 3.43 5.06 0.58
N LEU A 72 4.35 4.55 -0.25
CA LEU A 72 4.37 3.17 -0.73
C LEU A 72 5.53 2.38 -0.14
N ALA A 73 5.30 1.09 0.10
CA ALA A 73 6.35 0.11 0.39
C ALA A 73 5.94 -1.26 -0.17
N VAL A 74 6.92 -2.12 -0.46
CA VAL A 74 6.69 -3.51 -0.90
C VAL A 74 7.44 -4.47 0.01
N LEU A 75 6.70 -5.43 0.55
CA LEU A 75 7.21 -6.56 1.31
C LEU A 75 6.93 -7.84 0.53
N GLN A 76 7.93 -8.70 0.37
CA GLN A 76 7.74 -10.07 -0.15
C GLN A 76 7.78 -11.06 1.00
N TRP A 77 6.94 -12.09 0.93
CA TRP A 77 6.80 -13.06 2.01
C TRP A 77 6.59 -14.49 1.50
N SER A 78 6.98 -15.45 2.33
CA SER A 78 6.79 -16.88 2.09
C SER A 78 6.58 -17.61 3.43
N GLY A 79 7.56 -18.39 3.90
CA GLY A 79 7.52 -19.14 5.16
C GLY A 79 7.56 -18.28 6.43
N PRO A 80 7.54 -18.90 7.62
CA PRO A 80 7.46 -18.18 8.90
C PRO A 80 8.60 -17.20 9.19
N GLY A 81 9.80 -17.43 8.64
CA GLY A 81 10.99 -16.58 8.76
C GLY A 81 11.33 -15.80 7.49
N ASP A 82 10.54 -15.94 6.44
CA ASP A 82 10.85 -15.46 5.09
C ASP A 82 10.00 -14.23 4.76
N GLN A 83 10.38 -13.08 5.30
CA GLN A 83 9.79 -11.78 4.99
C GLN A 83 10.89 -10.77 4.72
N ALA A 84 10.81 -10.06 3.60
CA ALA A 84 11.75 -9.03 3.22
C ALA A 84 11.04 -7.76 2.73
N LEU A 85 11.39 -6.61 3.31
CA LEU A 85 10.96 -5.32 2.79
C LEU A 85 11.82 -5.00 1.56
N MET A 86 11.30 -5.30 0.38
CA MET A 86 12.02 -5.17 -0.89
C MET A 86 12.16 -3.71 -1.32
N LEU A 87 11.09 -2.94 -1.16
CA LEU A 87 11.09 -1.50 -1.39
C LEU A 87 10.65 -0.81 -0.10
N GLY A 88 11.52 0.02 0.45
CA GLY A 88 11.25 0.81 1.66
C GLY A 88 10.22 1.91 1.40
N TRP A 89 9.74 2.53 2.47
CA TRP A 89 8.76 3.62 2.38
C TRP A 89 9.26 4.75 1.50
N THR A 90 8.49 5.06 0.47
CA THR A 90 8.70 6.18 -0.46
C THR A 90 7.43 7.00 -0.52
N GLU A 91 7.51 8.27 -0.16
CA GLU A 91 6.41 9.22 -0.32
C GLU A 91 6.37 9.68 -1.78
N ILE A 92 5.21 9.55 -2.41
CA ILE A 92 5.00 9.93 -3.81
C ILE A 92 4.59 11.41 -3.84
N ALA A 93 5.58 12.28 -4.00
CA ALA A 93 5.39 13.73 -4.04
C ALA A 93 5.30 14.29 -5.46
N GLU A 94 5.89 13.59 -6.42
CA GLU A 94 5.89 13.96 -7.84
C GLU A 94 5.84 12.71 -8.74
N PRO A 95 5.46 12.84 -10.02
CA PRO A 95 5.35 11.68 -10.93
C PRO A 95 6.65 10.89 -11.08
N ALA A 96 7.82 11.54 -10.92
CA ALA A 96 9.12 10.88 -11.01
C ALA A 96 9.35 9.88 -9.87
N ASP A 97 8.85 10.16 -8.66
CA ASP A 97 8.93 9.27 -7.50
C ASP A 97 8.21 7.95 -7.81
N LEU A 98 6.97 8.04 -8.33
CA LEU A 98 6.18 6.86 -8.69
C LEU A 98 6.80 6.09 -9.86
N ALA A 99 7.31 6.79 -10.87
CA ALA A 99 7.98 6.15 -11.99
C ALA A 99 9.23 5.37 -11.55
N GLY A 100 10.03 5.96 -10.65
CA GLY A 100 11.18 5.30 -10.03
C GLY A 100 10.78 4.08 -9.21
N PHE A 101 9.74 4.22 -8.40
CA PHE A 101 9.21 3.12 -7.58
C PHE A 101 8.64 1.98 -8.44
N ALA A 102 7.89 2.30 -9.51
CA ALA A 102 7.35 1.30 -10.45
C ALA A 102 8.47 0.55 -11.18
N ALA A 103 9.51 1.25 -11.63
CA ALA A 103 10.67 0.61 -12.26
C ALA A 103 11.38 -0.33 -11.29
N ALA A 104 11.59 0.09 -10.05
CA ALA A 104 12.18 -0.74 -9.00
C ALA A 104 11.30 -1.97 -8.68
N ALA A 105 9.98 -1.80 -8.65
CA ALA A 105 9.03 -2.89 -8.41
C ALA A 105 9.08 -3.95 -9.52
N GLY A 106 9.17 -3.53 -10.78
CA GLY A 106 9.32 -4.45 -11.92
C GLY A 106 10.66 -5.19 -11.96
N ALA A 107 11.70 -4.62 -11.33
CA ALA A 107 13.05 -5.19 -11.28
C ALA A 107 13.35 -5.98 -9.99
N MET A 108 12.35 -6.17 -9.10
CA MET A 108 12.57 -6.94 -7.87
C MET A 108 12.96 -8.38 -8.18
N GLU A 109 13.93 -8.87 -7.43
CA GLU A 109 14.29 -10.29 -7.44
C GLU A 109 13.52 -11.04 -6.36
N ARG A 110 13.25 -12.33 -6.60
CA ARG A 110 12.57 -13.20 -5.64
C ARG A 110 13.55 -13.61 -4.53
N PRO A 111 13.35 -13.18 -3.27
CA PRO A 111 14.31 -13.44 -2.20
C PRO A 111 14.21 -14.85 -1.62
N PHE A 112 13.06 -15.50 -1.75
CA PHE A 112 12.79 -16.81 -1.17
C PHE A 112 12.32 -17.80 -2.24
N VAL A 113 12.84 -19.02 -2.20
CA VAL A 113 12.49 -20.13 -3.09
C VAL A 113 12.29 -21.40 -2.27
N LEU A 114 11.40 -22.29 -2.72
CA LEU A 114 11.09 -23.56 -2.06
C LEU A 114 10.66 -23.42 -0.59
N SER A 115 9.94 -22.37 -0.27
CA SER A 115 9.49 -22.07 1.09
C SER A 115 7.96 -22.16 1.22
N ASP A 116 7.51 -22.29 2.45
CA ASP A 116 6.11 -22.44 2.86
C ASP A 116 5.26 -21.17 2.61
N THR A 117 3.97 -21.28 2.91
CA THR A 117 2.98 -20.21 2.85
C THR A 117 2.53 -19.83 4.27
N ALA A 118 3.02 -18.72 4.81
CA ALA A 118 2.79 -18.27 6.19
C ALA A 118 2.19 -16.86 6.26
N PRO A 119 0.94 -16.62 5.83
CA PRO A 119 0.34 -15.29 5.78
C PRO A 119 0.21 -14.63 7.16
N GLY A 120 0.13 -15.41 8.24
CA GLY A 120 0.13 -14.86 9.60
C GLY A 120 1.47 -14.24 10.00
N ALA A 121 2.61 -14.85 9.58
CA ALA A 121 3.94 -14.26 9.76
C ALA A 121 4.13 -13.03 8.87
N ALA A 122 3.67 -13.12 7.62
CA ALA A 122 3.66 -12.00 6.68
C ALA A 122 2.95 -10.76 7.23
N LEU A 123 1.75 -10.94 7.78
CA LEU A 123 1.01 -9.85 8.44
C LEU A 123 1.74 -9.29 9.65
N GLY A 124 2.41 -10.14 10.45
CA GLY A 124 3.23 -9.69 11.57
C GLY A 124 4.33 -8.74 11.11
N ALA A 125 5.11 -9.15 10.12
CA ALA A 125 6.19 -8.35 9.54
C ALA A 125 5.67 -7.08 8.84
N ALA A 126 4.53 -7.17 8.14
CA ALA A 126 3.89 -6.02 7.51
C ALA A 126 3.46 -4.98 8.57
N LEU A 127 2.91 -5.40 9.70
CA LEU A 127 2.56 -4.51 10.81
C LEU A 127 3.79 -3.85 11.43
N ASP A 128 4.90 -4.58 11.58
CA ASP A 128 6.16 -4.01 12.04
C ASP A 128 6.73 -2.98 11.04
N ALA A 129 6.51 -3.19 9.75
CA ALA A 129 6.88 -2.21 8.71
C ALA A 129 5.97 -0.97 8.74
N ILE A 130 4.66 -1.15 8.95
CA ILE A 130 3.67 -0.05 9.05
C ILE A 130 3.96 0.86 10.26
N GLU A 131 4.50 0.34 11.35
CA GLU A 131 4.90 1.16 12.50
C GLU A 131 6.02 2.16 12.15
N ARG A 132 6.79 1.86 11.12
CA ARG A 132 7.88 2.71 10.60
C ARG A 132 7.48 3.56 9.39
N ALA A 133 6.21 3.50 9.00
CA ALA A 133 5.69 4.31 7.90
C ALA A 133 5.73 5.81 8.23
N PRO A 134 5.81 6.69 7.21
CA PRO A 134 5.53 8.10 7.41
C PRO A 134 4.17 8.34 8.09
N PRO A 135 4.00 9.47 8.80
CA PRO A 135 2.76 9.77 9.52
C PRO A 135 1.64 10.14 8.53
N CYS A 136 0.97 9.13 7.98
CA CYS A 136 -0.17 9.26 7.10
C CYS A 136 -1.48 9.12 7.88
N LYS A 137 -2.56 9.70 7.36
CA LYS A 137 -3.90 9.65 7.99
C LYS A 137 -4.45 8.23 8.03
N ARG A 138 -4.21 7.45 6.98
CA ARG A 138 -4.63 6.04 6.86
C ARG A 138 -3.43 5.13 6.72
N ARG A 139 -3.55 3.92 7.24
CA ARG A 139 -2.54 2.87 7.12
C ARG A 139 -3.19 1.61 6.58
N VAL A 140 -2.71 1.15 5.43
CA VAL A 140 -3.29 0.04 4.69
C VAL A 140 -2.21 -1.00 4.38
N ILE A 141 -2.53 -2.27 4.62
CA ILE A 141 -1.74 -3.42 4.17
C ILE A 141 -2.58 -4.16 3.11
N ASP A 142 -2.05 -4.28 1.91
CA ASP A 142 -2.58 -5.10 0.84
C ASP A 142 -1.83 -6.43 0.79
N VAL A 143 -2.50 -7.54 1.11
CA VAL A 143 -1.89 -8.88 1.05
C VAL A 143 -2.35 -9.60 -0.20
N SER A 144 -1.43 -9.93 -1.09
CA SER A 144 -1.69 -10.75 -2.28
C SER A 144 -1.07 -12.14 -2.15
N GLY A 145 -1.76 -13.17 -2.66
CA GLY A 145 -1.25 -14.55 -2.69
C GLY A 145 -2.25 -15.54 -3.30
N ASP A 146 -1.75 -16.73 -3.62
CA ASP A 146 -2.49 -17.81 -4.27
C ASP A 146 -2.75 -19.03 -3.37
N GLY A 147 -2.31 -18.96 -2.09
CA GLY A 147 -2.38 -20.09 -1.17
C GLY A 147 -3.10 -19.80 0.15
N THR A 148 -3.54 -20.88 0.80
CA THR A 148 -3.91 -20.89 2.22
C THR A 148 -2.69 -21.29 3.05
N PRO A 149 -2.65 -20.95 4.36
CA PRO A 149 -1.47 -21.25 5.17
C PRO A 149 -1.20 -22.75 5.27
N ASN A 150 0.05 -23.14 5.11
CA ASN A 150 0.55 -24.47 5.41
C ASN A 150 1.57 -24.47 6.57
N SER A 151 1.95 -23.27 7.05
CA SER A 151 2.89 -23.11 8.16
C SER A 151 2.69 -21.77 8.89
N GLY A 152 3.42 -21.59 9.96
CA GLY A 152 3.48 -20.33 10.73
C GLY A 152 2.30 -20.06 11.65
N PRO A 153 2.27 -18.89 12.30
CA PRO A 153 1.23 -18.49 13.22
C PRO A 153 -0.10 -18.21 12.48
N PRO A 154 -1.25 -18.36 13.17
CA PRO A 154 -2.54 -17.99 12.58
C PRO A 154 -2.63 -16.49 12.33
N ALA A 155 -3.18 -16.10 11.17
CA ALA A 155 -3.36 -14.70 10.78
C ALA A 155 -4.28 -13.90 11.73
N SER A 156 -5.13 -14.58 12.51
CA SER A 156 -6.06 -13.93 13.43
C SER A 156 -5.39 -13.08 14.51
N ALA A 157 -4.21 -13.46 14.99
CA ALA A 157 -3.47 -12.67 15.97
C ALA A 157 -2.98 -11.35 15.37
N ALA A 158 -2.43 -11.39 14.15
CA ALA A 158 -1.99 -10.21 13.42
C ALA A 158 -3.18 -9.31 13.05
N ARG A 159 -4.32 -9.88 12.63
CA ARG A 159 -5.56 -9.15 12.37
C ARG A 159 -6.03 -8.36 13.59
N VAL A 160 -6.07 -8.98 14.77
CA VAL A 160 -6.44 -8.29 16.02
C VAL A 160 -5.46 -7.16 16.35
N ARG A 161 -4.15 -7.37 16.12
CA ARG A 161 -3.14 -6.30 16.27
C ARG A 161 -3.42 -5.14 15.30
N ALA A 162 -3.68 -5.43 14.03
CA ALA A 162 -4.01 -4.43 13.02
C ALA A 162 -5.22 -3.58 13.43
N GLU A 163 -6.32 -4.22 13.87
CA GLU A 163 -7.54 -3.55 14.32
C GLU A 163 -7.27 -2.61 15.51
N ARG A 164 -6.43 -3.03 16.47
CA ARG A 164 -6.01 -2.17 17.60
C ARG A 164 -5.15 -0.99 17.18
N MET A 165 -4.34 -1.16 16.14
CA MET A 165 -3.49 -0.12 15.58
C MET A 165 -4.23 0.82 14.63
N GLY A 166 -5.50 0.55 14.28
CA GLY A 166 -6.24 1.28 13.25
C GLY A 166 -5.63 1.09 11.85
N VAL A 167 -5.11 -0.12 11.57
CA VAL A 167 -4.57 -0.51 10.26
C VAL A 167 -5.61 -1.35 9.54
N THR A 168 -5.94 -0.99 8.31
CA THR A 168 -6.81 -1.79 7.44
C THR A 168 -5.99 -2.85 6.71
N ILE A 169 -6.43 -4.09 6.75
CA ILE A 169 -5.87 -5.18 5.94
C ILE A 169 -6.87 -5.54 4.86
N ASN A 170 -6.45 -5.41 3.59
CA ASN A 170 -7.17 -5.88 2.42
C ASN A 170 -6.47 -7.10 1.81
N GLY A 171 -7.16 -7.83 0.96
CA GLY A 171 -6.62 -9.01 0.31
C GLY A 171 -6.83 -9.04 -1.20
N LEU A 172 -5.84 -9.53 -1.94
CA LEU A 172 -5.96 -9.94 -3.33
C LEU A 172 -5.69 -11.45 -3.40
N ALA A 173 -6.75 -12.23 -3.54
CA ALA A 173 -6.65 -13.67 -3.70
C ALA A 173 -6.45 -14.01 -5.18
N ILE A 174 -5.40 -14.78 -5.50
CA ILE A 174 -5.17 -15.32 -6.84
C ILE A 174 -5.72 -16.74 -6.84
N GLU A 175 -6.68 -17.03 -7.73
CA GLU A 175 -7.35 -18.34 -7.79
C GLU A 175 -7.22 -18.93 -9.19
N SER A 176 -6.52 -20.04 -9.29
CA SER A 176 -6.46 -20.83 -10.53
C SER A 176 -7.61 -21.84 -10.58
N PRO A 177 -8.20 -22.11 -11.76
CA PRO A 177 -9.22 -23.13 -11.91
C PRO A 177 -8.72 -24.50 -11.44
N GLY A 178 -9.47 -25.17 -10.54
CA GLY A 178 -9.11 -26.48 -10.00
C GLY A 178 -8.31 -26.48 -8.70
N SER A 179 -7.94 -25.33 -8.16
CA SER A 179 -7.26 -25.21 -6.87
C SER A 179 -8.27 -25.31 -5.71
N GLY A 180 -8.59 -26.47 -5.23
CA GLY A 180 -9.26 -26.74 -3.95
C GLY A 180 -10.28 -25.73 -3.43
N LEU A 181 -10.24 -25.41 -2.12
CA LEU A 181 -11.08 -24.37 -1.52
C LEU A 181 -10.60 -22.97 -1.93
N PRO A 182 -11.52 -22.05 -2.28
CA PRO A 182 -11.16 -20.71 -2.71
C PRO A 182 -10.32 -19.95 -1.66
N VAL A 183 -9.15 -19.46 -2.06
CA VAL A 183 -8.25 -18.66 -1.22
C VAL A 183 -8.95 -17.41 -0.70
N SER A 184 -9.83 -16.81 -1.53
CA SER A 184 -10.65 -15.67 -1.15
C SER A 184 -11.54 -15.93 0.07
N ASN A 185 -11.99 -17.17 0.30
CA ASN A 185 -12.77 -17.53 1.49
C ASN A 185 -11.92 -17.46 2.76
N TYR A 186 -10.68 -17.98 2.70
CA TYR A 186 -9.73 -17.86 3.80
C TYR A 186 -9.41 -16.38 4.11
N TYR A 187 -9.16 -15.58 3.07
CA TYR A 187 -8.86 -14.16 3.22
C TYR A 187 -10.01 -13.42 3.91
N ARG A 188 -11.24 -13.59 3.43
CA ARG A 188 -12.43 -12.95 4.05
C ARG A 188 -12.65 -13.35 5.51
N GLN A 189 -12.42 -14.61 5.84
CA GLN A 189 -12.74 -15.13 7.17
C GLN A 189 -11.63 -14.92 8.19
N ARG A 190 -10.36 -14.95 7.76
CA ARG A 190 -9.23 -15.07 8.67
C ARG A 190 -8.18 -13.96 8.56
N LEU A 191 -8.06 -13.32 7.40
CA LEU A 191 -6.93 -12.47 7.11
C LEU A 191 -7.27 -10.98 7.19
N ILE A 192 -8.33 -10.52 6.51
CA ILE A 192 -8.69 -9.11 6.44
C ILE A 192 -9.27 -8.58 7.75
N THR A 193 -9.12 -7.27 7.99
CA THR A 193 -9.79 -6.55 9.09
C THR A 193 -11.29 -6.37 8.79
N ARG A 194 -12.05 -5.93 9.79
CA ARG A 194 -13.51 -5.73 9.64
C ARG A 194 -13.86 -4.78 8.50
N ASP A 195 -13.09 -3.69 8.34
CA ASP A 195 -13.31 -2.68 7.32
C ASP A 195 -12.54 -2.98 6.01
N GLY A 196 -11.85 -4.13 5.97
CA GLY A 196 -11.12 -4.60 4.81
C GLY A 196 -12.01 -5.28 3.78
N PHE A 197 -11.46 -5.45 2.58
CA PHE A 197 -12.12 -6.16 1.49
C PHE A 197 -11.19 -7.15 0.79
N VAL A 198 -11.77 -8.09 0.05
CA VAL A 198 -11.03 -9.04 -0.78
C VAL A 198 -11.45 -8.86 -2.23
N MET A 199 -10.46 -8.71 -3.12
CA MET A 199 -10.64 -8.89 -4.55
C MET A 199 -10.03 -10.22 -4.99
N THR A 200 -10.56 -10.79 -6.07
CA THR A 200 -10.11 -12.09 -6.58
C THR A 200 -9.65 -11.94 -8.03
N ALA A 201 -8.38 -12.29 -8.28
CA ALA A 201 -7.87 -12.52 -9.61
C ALA A 201 -8.10 -13.99 -9.97
N ARG A 202 -8.80 -14.27 -11.06
CA ARG A 202 -9.18 -15.63 -11.48
C ARG A 202 -8.05 -16.39 -12.21
N SER A 203 -6.87 -15.81 -12.26
CA SER A 203 -5.61 -16.38 -12.75
C SER A 203 -4.49 -15.38 -12.49
N HIS A 204 -3.22 -15.82 -12.57
CA HIS A 204 -2.09 -14.91 -12.55
C HIS A 204 -2.17 -13.87 -13.70
N ARG A 205 -2.66 -14.24 -14.88
CA ARG A 205 -2.86 -13.29 -16.00
C ARG A 205 -3.86 -12.16 -15.69
N ALA A 206 -4.82 -12.41 -14.80
CA ALA A 206 -5.78 -11.39 -14.37
C ALA A 206 -5.24 -10.54 -13.20
N TYR A 207 -4.05 -10.82 -12.70
CA TYR A 207 -3.47 -10.17 -11.52
C TYR A 207 -3.31 -8.66 -11.72
N ALA A 208 -2.62 -8.24 -12.79
CA ALA A 208 -2.33 -6.83 -13.05
C ALA A 208 -3.57 -5.95 -13.06
N GLU A 209 -4.62 -6.36 -13.80
CA GLU A 209 -5.88 -5.62 -13.87
C GLU A 209 -6.64 -5.64 -12.54
N THR A 210 -6.60 -6.76 -11.82
CA THR A 210 -7.25 -6.85 -10.50
C THR A 210 -6.51 -5.99 -9.48
N LEU A 211 -5.17 -6.00 -9.50
CA LEU A 211 -4.33 -5.16 -8.64
C LEU A 211 -4.56 -3.67 -8.93
N ARG A 212 -4.58 -3.26 -10.20
CA ARG A 212 -4.90 -1.89 -10.60
C ARG A 212 -6.20 -1.40 -9.96
N ARG A 213 -7.28 -2.14 -10.15
CA ARG A 213 -8.60 -1.80 -9.57
C ARG A 213 -8.59 -1.80 -8.05
N LYS A 214 -7.78 -2.69 -7.47
CA LYS A 214 -7.66 -2.79 -6.02
C LYS A 214 -6.93 -1.58 -5.45
N ILE A 215 -5.78 -1.21 -6.03
CA ILE A 215 -5.02 -0.02 -5.63
C ILE A 215 -5.90 1.22 -5.73
N LEU A 216 -6.62 1.42 -6.84
CA LEU A 216 -7.56 2.54 -6.98
C LEU A 216 -8.57 2.59 -5.83
N ARG A 217 -9.15 1.44 -5.46
CA ARG A 217 -10.10 1.38 -4.34
C ARG A 217 -9.46 1.71 -2.99
N GLU A 218 -8.17 1.41 -2.82
CA GLU A 218 -7.45 1.65 -1.56
C GLU A 218 -7.03 3.10 -1.39
N ILE A 219 -6.61 3.75 -2.48
CA ILE A 219 -6.16 5.14 -2.45
C ILE A 219 -7.29 6.13 -2.68
N ALA A 220 -8.28 5.80 -3.53
CA ALA A 220 -9.41 6.68 -3.74
C ALA A 220 -10.16 6.88 -2.42
N GLN A 221 -10.28 8.12 -1.99
CA GLN A 221 -11.17 8.47 -0.90
C GLN A 221 -12.60 8.27 -1.39
N ILE A 222 -13.22 7.15 -1.01
CA ILE A 222 -14.66 6.99 -1.20
C ILE A 222 -15.29 7.97 -0.20
N ILE A 223 -15.64 9.15 -0.70
CA ILE A 223 -16.49 10.09 0.03
C ILE A 223 -17.85 9.39 0.13
N GLY A 224 -18.12 8.78 1.29
CA GLY A 224 -19.39 8.18 1.64
C GLY A 224 -20.26 9.16 2.41
#